data_4e0df0cce707737961a2edc9488844bf
#
_entry.id   4e0df0cce707737961a2edc9488844bf
#
_cell.length_a   1.000
_cell.length_b   1.000
_cell.length_c   1.000
_cell.angle_alpha   90.00
_cell.angle_beta   90.00
_cell.angle_gamma   90.00
#
_symmetry.space_group_name_H-M   'P 1'
#
loop_
_entity.id
_entity.type
_entity.pdbx_description
1 polymer ?
#
loop_
_entity_poly.entity_id
_entity_poly.type
_entity_poly.pdbx_seq_one_letter_code
_entity_poly.pdbx_strand_id
1 'polypeptide(L)'
;MADPLSPSEDISQRLALAELRAERAKVVMESLAGFCHALGQPATVLLSSIELLKMPSTDAELREQILDVCYDAVIEIRDLLAQMKKKREYVAEAYLANNAKAGSMISIPEWHEKNPSTPES
;
A
#
# COMPACT_ATOMS: atom_id res chain seq x y z
N MET A 1 17.81 8.72 39.74
CA MET A 1 17.71 7.33 39.47
C MET A 1 16.27 6.93 39.36
N ALA A 2 15.91 6.35 38.23
CA ALA A 2 14.51 5.99 38.05
C ALA A 2 14.25 4.66 38.74
N ASP A 3 13.13 4.56 39.40
CA ASP A 3 12.76 3.29 40.03
C ASP A 3 12.33 2.31 38.98
N PRO A 4 12.68 1.06 39.13
CA PRO A 4 12.20 0.07 38.18
C PRO A 4 10.70 -0.09 38.33
N LEU A 5 10.05 -0.37 37.21
CA LEU A 5 8.61 -0.58 37.25
C LEU A 5 8.28 -1.81 38.05
N SER A 6 7.17 -1.78 38.73
CA SER A 6 6.67 -2.99 39.39
C SER A 6 6.27 -3.98 38.32
N PRO A 7 6.21 -5.28 38.64
CA PRO A 7 5.80 -6.27 37.65
C PRO A 7 4.44 -5.98 37.04
N SER A 8 3.50 -5.46 37.81
CA SER A 8 2.17 -5.16 37.25
C SER A 8 2.22 -3.97 36.32
N GLU A 9 3.05 -2.96 36.61
CA GLU A 9 3.18 -1.83 35.71
C GLU A 9 3.86 -2.24 34.42
N ASP A 10 4.86 -3.09 34.50
CA ASP A 10 5.56 -3.58 33.32
C ASP A 10 4.60 -4.38 32.42
N ILE A 11 3.77 -5.23 33.01
CA ILE A 11 2.78 -5.98 32.25
C ILE A 11 1.76 -5.06 31.62
N SER A 12 1.30 -4.05 32.35
CA SER A 12 0.37 -3.07 31.79
C SER A 12 0.95 -2.32 30.61
N GLN A 13 2.22 -1.92 30.72
CA GLN A 13 2.87 -1.23 29.63
C GLN A 13 3.05 -2.12 28.43
N ARG A 14 3.41 -3.37 28.64
CA ARG A 14 3.57 -4.32 27.55
C ARG A 14 2.24 -4.58 26.85
N LEU A 15 1.18 -4.68 27.63
CA LEU A 15 -0.14 -4.92 27.09
C LEU A 15 -0.60 -3.72 26.25
N ALA A 16 -0.40 -2.51 26.78
CA ALA A 16 -0.77 -1.30 26.07
C ALA A 16 0.00 -1.18 24.74
N LEU A 17 1.28 -1.54 24.75
CA LEU A 17 2.09 -1.51 23.55
C LEU A 17 1.62 -2.55 22.54
N ALA A 18 1.28 -3.75 23.03
CA ALA A 18 0.77 -4.81 22.16
C ALA A 18 -0.55 -4.40 21.52
N GLU A 19 -1.42 -3.75 22.28
CA GLU A 19 -2.69 -3.28 21.77
C GLU A 19 -2.48 -2.19 20.71
N LEU A 20 -1.53 -1.31 20.93
CA LEU A 20 -1.21 -0.26 19.96
C LEU A 20 -0.68 -0.85 18.67
N ARG A 21 0.19 -1.86 18.77
CA ARG A 21 0.73 -2.53 17.59
C ARG A 21 -0.36 -3.26 16.83
N ALA A 22 -1.27 -3.91 17.56
CA ALA A 22 -2.38 -4.60 16.92
C ALA A 22 -3.29 -3.63 16.20
N GLU A 23 -3.55 -2.47 16.80
CA GLU A 23 -4.38 -1.46 16.18
C GLU A 23 -3.74 -0.91 14.91
N ARG A 24 -2.43 -0.67 14.95
CA ARG A 24 -1.70 -0.19 13.76
C ARG A 24 -1.72 -1.23 12.66
N ALA A 25 -1.53 -2.50 13.01
CA ALA A 25 -1.57 -3.56 12.03
C ALA A 25 -2.95 -3.65 11.38
N LYS A 26 -3.99 -3.48 12.17
CA LYS A 26 -5.36 -3.51 11.68
C LYS A 26 -5.59 -2.39 10.67
N VAL A 27 -5.14 -1.17 10.97
CA VAL A 27 -5.30 -0.03 10.07
C VAL A 27 -4.57 -0.28 8.76
N VAL A 28 -3.35 -0.82 8.82
CA VAL A 28 -2.59 -1.13 7.63
C VAL A 28 -3.30 -2.19 6.78
N MET A 29 -3.82 -3.23 7.43
CA MET A 29 -4.52 -4.29 6.72
C MET A 29 -5.80 -3.78 6.08
N GLU A 30 -6.54 -2.93 6.76
CA GLU A 30 -7.75 -2.33 6.20
C GLU A 30 -7.43 -1.45 5.01
N SER A 31 -6.34 -0.71 5.09
CA SER A 31 -5.90 0.13 3.99
C SER A 31 -5.51 -0.72 2.77
N LEU A 32 -4.77 -1.80 3.00
CA LEU A 32 -4.41 -2.73 1.93
C LEU A 32 -5.64 -3.36 1.28
N ALA A 33 -6.59 -3.78 2.10
CA ALA A 33 -7.83 -4.37 1.59
C ALA A 33 -8.57 -3.37 0.70
N GLY A 34 -8.62 -2.11 1.11
CA GLY A 34 -9.24 -1.06 0.32
C GLY A 34 -8.57 -0.87 -1.03
N PHE A 35 -7.24 -0.84 -1.05
CA PHE A 35 -6.50 -0.71 -2.30
C PHE A 35 -6.67 -1.94 -3.19
N CYS A 36 -6.65 -3.14 -2.60
CA CYS A 36 -6.85 -4.36 -3.37
C CYS A 36 -8.24 -4.37 -4.02
N HIS A 37 -9.25 -3.95 -3.27
CA HIS A 37 -10.60 -3.86 -3.80
C HIS A 37 -10.67 -2.84 -4.94
N ALA A 38 -10.05 -1.68 -4.72
CA ALA A 38 -10.05 -0.62 -5.73
C ALA A 38 -9.32 -1.04 -7.00
N LEU A 39 -8.22 -1.80 -6.87
CA LEU A 39 -7.49 -2.29 -8.03
C LEU A 39 -8.26 -3.38 -8.77
N GLY A 40 -9.04 -4.16 -8.04
CA GLY A 40 -9.80 -5.25 -8.65
C GLY A 40 -10.83 -4.76 -9.65
N GLN A 41 -11.37 -3.57 -9.47
CA GLN A 41 -12.38 -3.06 -10.37
C GLN A 41 -11.83 -2.74 -11.78
N PRO A 42 -10.79 -1.92 -11.93
CA PRO A 42 -10.24 -1.70 -13.26
C PRO A 42 -9.60 -2.94 -13.85
N ALA A 43 -9.07 -3.83 -13.01
CA ALA A 43 -8.52 -5.08 -13.52
C ALA A 43 -9.61 -5.95 -14.14
N THR A 44 -10.79 -5.99 -13.51
CA THR A 44 -11.93 -6.73 -14.06
C THR A 44 -12.41 -6.10 -15.38
N VAL A 45 -12.44 -4.78 -15.45
CA VAL A 45 -12.81 -4.08 -16.68
C VAL A 45 -11.82 -4.42 -17.79
N LEU A 46 -10.51 -4.45 -17.47
CA LEU A 46 -9.51 -4.81 -18.45
C LEU A 46 -9.68 -6.24 -18.95
N LEU A 47 -9.92 -7.16 -18.05
CA LEU A 47 -10.09 -8.56 -18.43
C LEU A 47 -11.30 -8.73 -19.34
N SER A 48 -12.43 -8.16 -18.97
CA SER A 48 -13.64 -8.22 -19.77
C SER A 48 -13.46 -7.57 -21.14
N SER A 49 -12.75 -6.43 -21.16
CA SER A 49 -12.50 -5.73 -22.41
C SER A 49 -11.60 -6.53 -23.34
N ILE A 50 -10.57 -7.17 -22.81
CA ILE A 50 -9.70 -8.00 -23.60
C ILE A 50 -10.46 -9.21 -24.17
N GLU A 51 -11.34 -9.78 -23.36
CA GLU A 51 -12.16 -10.89 -23.82
C GLU A 51 -13.06 -10.46 -24.98
N LEU A 52 -13.63 -9.28 -24.92
CA LEU A 52 -14.42 -8.74 -26.01
C LEU A 52 -13.57 -8.51 -27.27
N LEU A 53 -12.36 -8.00 -27.09
CA LEU A 53 -11.45 -7.78 -28.23
C LEU A 53 -11.07 -9.06 -28.92
N LYS A 54 -11.08 -10.18 -28.22
CA LYS A 54 -10.78 -11.48 -28.81
C LYS A 54 -11.92 -12.06 -29.60
N MET A 55 -13.10 -11.51 -29.46
CA MET A 55 -14.25 -12.02 -30.19
C MET A 55 -14.21 -11.63 -31.66
N PRO A 56 -14.43 -12.57 -32.56
CA PRO A 56 -14.34 -12.26 -34.01
C PRO A 56 -15.41 -11.30 -34.48
N SER A 57 -16.52 -11.20 -33.73
CA SER A 57 -17.64 -10.33 -34.15
C SER A 57 -17.43 -8.86 -33.81
N THR A 58 -16.34 -8.53 -33.17
CA THR A 58 -16.09 -7.13 -32.76
C THR A 58 -15.65 -6.32 -33.98
N ASP A 59 -16.40 -5.27 -34.31
CA ASP A 59 -16.04 -4.44 -35.45
C ASP A 59 -15.02 -3.37 -35.05
N ALA A 60 -14.57 -2.62 -36.03
CA ALA A 60 -13.47 -1.65 -35.83
C ALA A 60 -13.87 -0.53 -34.88
N GLU A 61 -15.10 -0.05 -35.00
CA GLU A 61 -15.55 1.03 -34.16
C GLU A 61 -15.68 0.58 -32.70
N LEU A 62 -16.24 -0.58 -32.49
CA LEU A 62 -16.38 -1.12 -31.14
C LEU A 62 -15.00 -1.43 -30.55
N ARG A 63 -14.06 -1.91 -31.38
CA ARG A 63 -12.70 -2.15 -30.93
C ARG A 63 -12.07 -0.89 -30.39
N GLU A 64 -12.25 0.22 -31.09
CA GLU A 64 -11.70 1.49 -30.66
C GLU A 64 -12.28 1.92 -29.34
N GLN A 65 -13.58 1.77 -29.18
CA GLN A 65 -14.23 2.11 -27.92
C GLN A 65 -13.73 1.25 -26.76
N ILE A 66 -13.55 -0.05 -27.03
CA ILE A 66 -13.03 -0.96 -26.01
C ILE A 66 -11.60 -0.59 -25.62
N LEU A 67 -10.79 -0.21 -26.60
CA LEU A 67 -9.41 0.21 -26.29
C LEU A 67 -9.39 1.46 -25.44
N ASP A 68 -10.32 2.39 -25.65
CA ASP A 68 -10.41 3.58 -24.80
C ASP A 68 -10.76 3.19 -23.37
N VAL A 69 -11.66 2.23 -23.20
CA VAL A 69 -12.02 1.74 -21.88
C VAL A 69 -10.81 1.08 -21.21
N CYS A 70 -10.03 0.32 -21.98
CA CYS A 70 -8.81 -0.29 -21.47
C CYS A 70 -7.80 0.76 -21.02
N TYR A 71 -7.65 1.80 -21.81
CA TYR A 71 -6.72 2.88 -21.49
C TYR A 71 -7.12 3.54 -20.17
N ASP A 72 -8.40 3.87 -20.02
CA ASP A 72 -8.89 4.48 -18.80
C ASP A 72 -8.66 3.58 -17.58
N ALA A 73 -8.87 2.27 -17.75
CA ALA A 73 -8.66 1.33 -16.65
C ALA A 73 -7.18 1.25 -16.25
N VAL A 74 -6.28 1.30 -17.23
CA VAL A 74 -4.84 1.29 -16.95
C VAL A 74 -4.42 2.57 -16.21
N ILE A 75 -4.97 3.71 -16.63
CA ILE A 75 -4.69 4.97 -15.96
C ILE A 75 -5.18 4.94 -14.52
N GLU A 76 -6.35 4.36 -14.29
CA GLU A 76 -6.88 4.24 -12.95
C GLU A 76 -5.96 3.37 -12.08
N ILE A 77 -5.48 2.26 -12.62
CA ILE A 77 -4.54 1.39 -11.90
C ILE A 77 -3.26 2.14 -11.58
N ARG A 78 -2.72 2.88 -12.54
CA ARG A 78 -1.52 3.66 -12.33
C ARG A 78 -1.70 4.66 -11.19
N ASP A 79 -2.83 5.35 -11.18
CA ASP A 79 -3.10 6.37 -10.17
C ASP A 79 -3.27 5.73 -8.79
N LEU A 80 -3.94 4.58 -8.72
CA LEU A 80 -4.09 3.86 -7.46
C LEU A 80 -2.73 3.40 -6.93
N LEU A 81 -1.87 2.91 -7.80
CA LEU A 81 -0.54 2.49 -7.38
C LEU A 81 0.28 3.67 -6.88
N ALA A 82 0.14 4.83 -7.50
CA ALA A 82 0.81 6.04 -7.05
C ALA A 82 0.32 6.46 -5.66
N GLN A 83 -0.98 6.34 -5.42
CA GLN A 83 -1.55 6.64 -4.11
C GLN A 83 -1.04 5.68 -3.04
N MET A 84 -0.94 4.39 -3.38
CA MET A 84 -0.39 3.41 -2.45
C MET A 84 1.05 3.72 -2.08
N LYS A 85 1.84 4.10 -3.07
CA LYS A 85 3.24 4.44 -2.84
C LYS A 85 3.35 5.65 -1.92
N LYS A 86 2.53 6.66 -2.17
CA LYS A 86 2.51 7.86 -1.35
C LYS A 86 2.13 7.56 0.09
N LYS A 87 1.12 6.74 0.27
CA LYS A 87 0.67 6.36 1.61
C LYS A 87 1.74 5.56 2.33
N ARG A 88 2.42 4.67 1.62
CA ARG A 88 3.50 3.89 2.21
C ARG A 88 4.64 4.79 2.68
N GLU A 89 4.98 5.78 1.88
CA GLU A 89 6.04 6.73 2.24
C GLU A 89 5.65 7.56 3.46
N TYR A 90 4.40 7.98 3.51
CA TYR A 90 3.91 8.74 4.65
C TYR A 90 3.99 7.92 5.93
N VAL A 91 3.58 6.66 5.88
CA VAL A 91 3.62 5.78 7.05
C VAL A 91 5.07 5.54 7.49
N ALA A 92 5.98 5.36 6.54
CA ALA A 92 7.39 5.16 6.84
C ALA A 92 7.99 6.38 7.50
N GLU A 93 7.65 7.57 7.03
CA GLU A 93 8.14 8.80 7.63
C GLU A 93 7.62 8.97 9.05
N ALA A 94 6.35 8.70 9.26
CA ALA A 94 5.77 8.78 10.61
C ALA A 94 6.43 7.79 11.56
N TYR A 95 6.73 6.59 11.06
CA TYR A 95 7.39 5.57 11.85
C TYR A 95 8.81 6.00 12.23
N LEU A 96 9.55 6.56 11.28
CA LEU A 96 10.89 7.05 11.53
C LEU A 96 10.90 8.20 12.53
N ALA A 97 9.95 9.12 12.40
CA ALA A 97 9.84 10.24 13.33
C ALA A 97 9.58 9.75 14.75
N ASN A 98 8.68 8.78 14.89
CA ASN A 98 8.38 8.23 16.20
C ASN A 98 9.57 7.48 16.79
N ASN A 99 10.31 6.76 15.98
CA ASN A 99 11.48 6.05 16.43
C ASN A 99 12.60 6.99 16.80
N ALA A 100 12.76 8.07 16.08
CA ALA A 100 13.76 9.06 16.43
C ALA A 100 13.46 9.67 17.79
N LYS A 101 12.17 9.96 18.08
CA LYS A 101 11.78 10.46 19.36
C LYS A 101 12.07 9.47 20.47
N ALA A 102 11.89 8.19 20.20
CA ALA A 102 12.15 7.16 21.19
C ALA A 102 13.63 6.81 21.31
N GLY A 103 14.47 7.38 20.47
CA GLY A 103 15.89 7.05 20.49
C GLY A 103 16.21 5.77 19.76
N SER A 104 15.28 5.24 18.98
CA SER A 104 15.51 4.02 18.24
C SER A 104 15.91 4.35 16.83
N MET A 105 16.80 3.56 16.30
CA MET A 105 17.23 3.74 14.93
C MET A 105 16.83 2.53 14.15
N ILE A 106 16.11 2.70 13.10
CA ILE A 106 15.70 1.61 12.26
C ILE A 106 16.28 1.84 10.88
N SER A 107 16.92 0.85 10.30
CA SER A 107 17.60 1.07 9.06
C SER A 107 16.69 0.78 7.88
N ILE A 108 15.60 1.47 7.79
CA ILE A 108 14.76 1.38 6.63
C ILE A 108 15.49 1.80 5.37
N PRO A 109 16.34 2.80 5.39
CA PRO A 109 17.07 3.17 4.21
C PRO A 109 17.93 2.08 3.61
N GLU A 110 18.31 1.11 4.42
CA GLU A 110 19.06 0.01 3.92
C GLU A 110 18.31 -0.77 2.88
N TRP A 111 17.01 -0.90 3.07
CA TRP A 111 16.15 -1.58 2.13
C TRP A 111 16.16 -0.87 0.78
N HIS A 112 16.13 0.45 0.80
CA HIS A 112 16.14 1.22 -0.43
C HIS A 112 17.46 1.09 -1.18
N GLU A 113 18.52 1.03 -0.48
CA GLU A 113 19.81 0.87 -1.11
C GLU A 113 19.95 -0.46 -1.80
N LYS A 114 19.41 -1.50 -1.19
CA LYS A 114 19.48 -2.81 -1.77
C LYS A 114 18.50 -3.00 -2.90
N ASN A 115 17.50 -2.18 -2.98
CA ASN A 115 16.47 -2.31 -3.96
C ASN A 115 16.44 -1.09 -4.80
N PRO A 116 17.42 -0.83 -5.56
CA PRO A 116 17.44 0.40 -6.33
C PRO A 116 16.65 0.24 -7.55
N SER A 117 15.56 -0.33 -7.45
CA SER A 117 14.71 -0.45 -8.57
C SER A 117 14.28 0.86 -8.98
N THR A 118 14.44 1.80 -8.18
CA THR A 118 14.17 3.05 -8.60
C THR A 118 15.08 3.28 -9.69
N PRO A 119 14.61 3.48 -10.77
CA PRO A 119 15.42 3.72 -11.89
C PRO A 119 16.01 4.99 -11.69
N GLU A 120 17.13 5.05 -11.48
CA GLU A 120 17.63 6.16 -11.46
C GLU A 120 17.84 6.62 -12.69
N SER A 121 17.74 6.05 -13.54
CA SER A 121 17.82 6.48 -14.84
C SER A 121 17.31 7.43 -15.35
#